data_f6b7ae2c5053dd25db4f0b8a3485c083
#
_entry.id   f6b7ae2c5053dd25db4f0b8a3485c083
#
_cell.length_a   1.000
_cell.length_b   1.000
_cell.length_c   1.000
_cell.angle_alpha   90.00
_cell.angle_beta   90.00
_cell.angle_gamma   90.00
#
_symmetry.space_group_name_H-M   'P 1'
#
loop_
_entity.id
_entity.type
_entity.pdbx_description
1 polymer ?
#
loop_
_entity_poly.entity_id
_entity_poly.type
_entity_poly.pdbx_seq_one_letter_code
_entity_poly.pdbx_strand_id
1 'polypeptide(L)'
;YHAGDLNWWLWAGEDAAFNRQMTHDFLAQMALIEGRRFDVAFLPLDPRQEADYAEGFDHFMRHTDTAQAWPMHFWEDFSVFQRLADDPRSAPYRAKVAKAEWYRR
;
A
#
# COMPACT_ATOMS: atom_id res chain seq x y z
N TYR A 1 0.47 -10.40 8.27
CA TYR A 1 1.60 -9.79 7.53
C TYR A 1 1.81 -8.36 7.99
N HIS A 2 3.04 -8.00 8.23
CA HIS A 2 3.43 -6.62 8.57
C HIS A 2 4.58 -6.22 7.65
N ALA A 3 4.33 -5.23 6.79
CA ALA A 3 5.31 -4.84 5.79
C ALA A 3 6.53 -4.11 6.37
N GLY A 4 6.39 -3.53 7.57
CA GLY A 4 7.43 -2.62 8.06
C GLY A 4 7.56 -1.45 7.10
N ASP A 5 8.79 -1.20 6.63
CA ASP A 5 9.06 -0.14 5.66
C ASP A 5 9.06 -0.64 4.21
N LEU A 6 8.75 -1.92 3.98
CA LEU A 6 8.72 -2.45 2.61
C LEU A 6 7.54 -1.91 1.85
N ASN A 7 7.81 -1.17 0.77
CA ASN A 7 6.82 -0.55 -0.07
C ASN A 7 7.41 -0.27 -1.44
N TRP A 8 6.56 0.00 -2.39
CA TRP A 8 6.98 0.45 -3.72
C TRP A 8 7.23 1.96 -3.65
N TRP A 9 8.41 2.31 -3.20
CA TRP A 9 8.80 3.71 -2.95
C TRP A 9 9.17 4.40 -4.25
N LEU A 10 8.17 4.96 -4.91
CA LEU A 10 8.34 5.78 -6.10
C LEU A 10 8.24 7.26 -5.68
N TRP A 11 9.26 8.03 -5.99
CA TRP A 11 9.34 9.43 -5.60
C TRP A 11 9.48 10.30 -6.84
N ALA A 12 8.57 11.29 -6.98
CA ALA A 12 8.57 12.18 -8.14
C ALA A 12 9.88 12.98 -8.29
N GLY A 13 10.55 13.28 -7.16
CA GLY A 13 11.79 14.05 -7.16
C GLY A 13 13.05 13.25 -7.40
N GLU A 14 12.96 11.91 -7.46
CA GLU A 14 14.12 11.04 -7.65
C GLU A 14 14.35 10.74 -9.13
N ASP A 15 15.60 10.36 -9.47
CA ASP A 15 15.88 9.99 -10.84
C ASP A 15 15.30 8.64 -11.23
N ALA A 16 15.23 8.39 -12.55
CA ALA A 16 14.60 7.18 -13.06
C ALA A 16 15.37 5.92 -12.65
N ALA A 17 16.67 5.99 -12.48
CA ALA A 17 17.48 4.82 -12.06
C ALA A 17 17.13 4.42 -10.63
N PHE A 18 16.97 5.39 -9.72
CA PHE A 18 16.55 5.13 -8.35
C PHE A 18 15.18 4.43 -8.31
N ASN A 19 14.20 5.00 -9.02
CA ASN A 19 12.86 4.43 -9.03
C ASN A 19 12.81 3.05 -9.68
N ARG A 20 13.64 2.78 -10.70
CA ARG A 20 13.72 1.45 -11.29
C ARG A 20 14.29 0.43 -10.30
N GLN A 21 15.27 0.81 -9.51
CA GLN A 21 15.84 -0.10 -8.49
C GLN A 21 14.82 -0.39 -7.41
N MET A 22 14.08 0.62 -6.94
CA MET A 22 13.03 0.45 -5.96
C MET A 22 11.93 -0.48 -6.47
N THR A 23 11.55 -0.33 -7.74
CA THR A 23 10.56 -1.19 -8.40
C THR A 23 11.05 -2.64 -8.44
N HIS A 24 12.28 -2.84 -8.88
CA HIS A 24 12.87 -4.18 -8.96
C HIS A 24 12.87 -4.86 -7.59
N ASP A 25 13.34 -4.17 -6.57
CA ASP A 25 13.46 -4.73 -5.23
C ASP A 25 12.09 -5.04 -4.63
N PHE A 26 11.12 -4.14 -4.79
CA PHE A 26 9.77 -4.37 -4.28
C PHE A 26 9.11 -5.57 -4.95
N LEU A 27 9.14 -5.63 -6.28
CA LEU A 27 8.50 -6.71 -7.02
C LEU A 27 9.17 -8.06 -6.74
N ALA A 28 10.48 -8.09 -6.54
CA ALA A 28 11.19 -9.31 -6.18
C ALA A 28 10.72 -9.84 -4.82
N GLN A 29 10.51 -8.97 -3.83
CA GLN A 29 10.00 -9.37 -2.53
C GLN A 29 8.54 -9.82 -2.61
N MET A 30 7.71 -9.12 -3.38
CA MET A 30 6.31 -9.48 -3.54
C MET A 30 6.13 -10.83 -4.25
N ALA A 31 7.03 -11.18 -5.16
CA ALA A 31 6.96 -12.47 -5.84
C ALA A 31 7.05 -13.65 -4.86
N LEU A 32 7.72 -13.46 -3.72
CA LEU A 32 7.87 -14.51 -2.70
C LEU A 32 6.55 -14.85 -1.99
N ILE A 33 5.59 -13.94 -2.01
CA ILE A 33 4.31 -14.11 -1.31
C ILE A 33 3.11 -14.06 -2.27
N GLU A 34 3.37 -14.13 -3.56
CA GLU A 34 2.32 -14.12 -4.59
C GLU A 34 1.25 -15.17 -4.30
N GLY A 35 -0.01 -14.73 -4.29
CA GLY A 35 -1.16 -15.61 -4.09
C GLY A 35 -1.37 -16.12 -2.66
N ARG A 36 -0.51 -15.74 -1.70
CA ARG A 36 -0.66 -16.20 -0.32
C ARG A 36 -1.86 -15.55 0.36
N ARG A 37 -2.41 -16.28 1.35
CA ARG A 37 -3.51 -15.79 2.15
C ARG A 37 -3.03 -15.18 3.45
N PHE A 38 -3.59 -13.99 3.76
CA PHE A 38 -3.37 -13.32 5.04
C PHE A 38 -4.71 -12.89 5.63
N ASP A 39 -4.89 -13.14 6.91
CA ASP A 39 -6.08 -12.66 7.62
C ASP A 39 -6.02 -11.14 7.82
N VAL A 40 -4.84 -10.64 8.15
CA VAL A 40 -4.60 -9.21 8.37
C VAL A 40 -3.26 -8.82 7.76
N ALA A 41 -3.20 -7.67 7.13
CA ALA A 41 -1.96 -7.09 6.64
C ALA A 41 -1.86 -5.62 7.05
N PHE A 42 -0.66 -5.19 7.47
CA PHE A 42 -0.33 -3.80 7.77
C PHE A 42 0.58 -3.30 6.66
N LEU A 43 0.12 -2.32 5.90
CA LEU A 43 0.76 -1.91 4.66
C LEU A 43 0.96 -0.40 4.59
N PRO A 44 2.13 0.07 4.11
CA PRO A 44 2.33 1.50 3.91
C PRO A 44 1.35 2.11 2.90
N LEU A 45 0.87 3.30 3.23
CA LEU A 45 0.04 4.11 2.36
C LEU A 45 0.44 5.56 2.61
N ASP A 46 1.49 6.02 1.92
CA ASP A 46 2.16 7.26 2.25
C ASP A 46 1.77 8.39 1.29
N PRO A 47 1.02 9.41 1.79
CA PRO A 47 0.57 10.51 0.93
C PRO A 47 1.71 11.35 0.36
N ARG A 48 2.92 11.29 0.94
CA ARG A 48 4.07 12.00 0.42
C ARG A 48 4.51 11.52 -0.95
N GLN A 49 4.11 10.30 -1.33
CA GLN A 49 4.40 9.77 -2.67
C GLN A 49 3.51 10.38 -3.77
N GLU A 50 2.62 11.29 -3.43
CA GLU A 50 1.75 11.98 -4.38
C GLU A 50 0.94 10.99 -5.24
N ALA A 51 1.08 11.01 -6.57
CA ALA A 51 0.33 10.11 -7.46
C ALA A 51 0.62 8.64 -7.20
N ASP A 52 1.80 8.31 -6.66
CA ASP A 52 2.23 6.93 -6.41
C ASP A 52 1.93 6.45 -4.99
N TYR A 53 1.09 7.16 -4.26
CA TYR A 53 0.81 6.90 -2.84
C TYR A 53 0.31 5.48 -2.56
N ALA A 54 -0.37 4.87 -3.50
CA ALA A 54 -1.02 3.56 -3.32
C ALA A 54 -0.40 2.44 -4.17
N GLU A 55 0.72 2.68 -4.86
CA GLU A 55 1.26 1.68 -5.79
C GLU A 55 1.58 0.35 -5.10
N GLY A 56 2.28 0.40 -3.97
CA GLY A 56 2.64 -0.82 -3.23
C GLY A 56 1.43 -1.46 -2.57
N PHE A 57 0.57 -0.66 -1.97
CA PHE A 57 -0.67 -1.12 -1.34
C PHE A 57 -1.55 -1.85 -2.35
N ASP A 58 -1.78 -1.23 -3.50
CA ASP A 58 -2.59 -1.79 -4.57
C ASP A 58 -2.00 -3.11 -5.08
N HIS A 59 -0.69 -3.13 -5.33
CA HIS A 59 -0.01 -4.34 -5.78
C HIS A 59 -0.22 -5.50 -4.80
N PHE A 60 0.01 -5.24 -3.51
CA PHE A 60 -0.14 -6.26 -2.47
C PHE A 60 -1.56 -6.82 -2.46
N MET A 61 -2.56 -5.93 -2.45
CA MET A 61 -3.96 -6.37 -2.35
C MET A 61 -4.42 -7.14 -3.58
N ARG A 62 -3.87 -6.83 -4.76
CA ARG A 62 -4.23 -7.55 -5.99
C ARG A 62 -3.51 -8.87 -6.15
N HIS A 63 -2.38 -9.07 -5.48
CA HIS A 63 -1.53 -10.25 -5.68
C HIS A 63 -1.52 -11.20 -4.48
N THR A 64 -2.31 -10.91 -3.46
CA THR A 64 -2.52 -11.79 -2.30
C THR A 64 -4.00 -11.94 -2.02
N ASP A 65 -4.36 -12.95 -1.24
CA ASP A 65 -5.72 -13.12 -0.72
C ASP A 65 -5.76 -12.59 0.72
N THR A 66 -5.93 -11.29 0.87
CA THR A 66 -5.88 -10.62 2.16
C THR A 66 -7.28 -10.22 2.60
N ALA A 67 -7.68 -10.68 3.80
CA ALA A 67 -9.03 -10.44 4.30
C ALA A 67 -9.22 -9.02 4.83
N GLN A 68 -8.21 -8.45 5.50
CA GLN A 68 -8.29 -7.11 6.07
C GLN A 68 -6.94 -6.43 5.97
N ALA A 69 -6.93 -5.18 5.49
CA ALA A 69 -5.72 -4.37 5.34
C ALA A 69 -5.80 -3.12 6.20
N TRP A 70 -4.72 -2.85 6.92
CA TRP A 70 -4.59 -1.68 7.79
C TRP A 70 -3.50 -0.77 7.24
N PRO A 71 -3.87 0.38 6.65
CA PRO A 71 -2.88 1.37 6.22
C PRO A 71 -2.01 1.86 7.37
N MET A 72 -0.72 2.08 7.08
CA MET A 72 0.22 2.70 8.00
C MET A 72 1.14 3.62 7.22
N HIS A 73 2.09 4.30 7.87
CA HIS A 73 3.02 5.21 7.22
C HIS A 73 2.37 6.46 6.62
N PHE A 74 1.18 6.84 7.08
CA PHE A 74 0.46 8.00 6.52
C PHE A 74 0.64 9.28 7.34
N TRP A 75 1.46 9.26 8.38
CA TRP A 75 1.88 10.43 9.14
C TRP A 75 0.70 11.27 9.68
N GLU A 76 -0.32 10.59 10.21
CA GLU A 76 -1.55 11.19 10.73
C GLU A 76 -2.38 11.95 9.67
N ASP A 77 -2.04 11.85 8.40
CA ASP A 77 -2.84 12.39 7.32
C ASP A 77 -3.95 11.40 6.95
N PHE A 78 -5.03 11.41 7.73
CA PHE A 78 -6.14 10.48 7.52
C PHE A 78 -6.93 10.74 6.25
N SER A 79 -6.70 11.86 5.55
CA SER A 79 -7.36 12.12 4.27
C SER A 79 -7.01 11.07 3.21
N VAL A 80 -5.88 10.36 3.38
CA VAL A 80 -5.46 9.30 2.47
C VAL A 80 -6.47 8.15 2.44
N PHE A 81 -7.21 7.92 3.51
CA PHE A 81 -8.24 6.87 3.56
C PHE A 81 -9.37 7.15 2.57
N GLN A 82 -9.84 8.40 2.54
CA GLN A 82 -10.88 8.79 1.58
C GLN A 82 -10.33 8.80 0.16
N ARG A 83 -9.09 9.25 0.00
CA ARG A 83 -8.43 9.24 -1.31
C ARG A 83 -8.36 7.82 -1.88
N LEU A 84 -7.99 6.85 -1.05
CA LEU A 84 -7.94 5.45 -1.48
C LEU A 84 -9.34 4.92 -1.80
N ALA A 85 -10.34 5.23 -0.97
CA ALA A 85 -11.71 4.79 -1.19
C ALA A 85 -12.27 5.34 -2.51
N ASP A 86 -11.89 6.57 -2.88
CA ASP A 86 -12.35 7.21 -4.12
C ASP A 86 -11.51 6.80 -5.34
N ASP A 87 -10.38 6.15 -5.12
CA ASP A 87 -9.49 5.71 -6.21
C ASP A 87 -10.12 4.49 -6.90
N PRO A 88 -10.41 4.59 -8.23
CA PRO A 88 -11.03 3.47 -8.94
C PRO A 88 -10.26 2.16 -8.83
N ARG A 89 -8.93 2.22 -8.67
CA ARG A 89 -8.10 1.02 -8.53
C ARG A 89 -8.46 0.20 -7.30
N SER A 90 -8.94 0.86 -6.24
CA SER A 90 -9.25 0.17 -4.98
C SER A 90 -10.58 -0.60 -5.00
N ALA A 91 -11.38 -0.46 -6.06
CA ALA A 91 -12.70 -1.09 -6.13
C ALA A 91 -12.71 -2.58 -5.76
N PRO A 92 -11.75 -3.41 -6.21
CA PRO A 92 -11.77 -4.84 -5.88
C PRO A 92 -11.56 -5.16 -4.40
N TYR A 93 -10.99 -4.23 -3.61
CA TYR A 93 -10.61 -4.55 -2.23
C TYR A 93 -10.95 -3.46 -1.21
N ARG A 94 -11.54 -2.32 -1.62
CA ARG A 94 -11.76 -1.19 -0.69
C ARG A 94 -12.57 -1.58 0.54
N ALA A 95 -13.48 -2.53 0.42
CA ALA A 95 -14.28 -2.98 1.56
C ALA A 95 -13.46 -3.71 2.62
N LYS A 96 -12.25 -4.16 2.27
CA LYS A 96 -11.33 -4.87 3.18
C LYS A 96 -10.35 -3.93 3.89
N VAL A 97 -10.37 -2.65 3.54
CA VAL A 97 -9.45 -1.66 4.13
C VAL A 97 -10.06 -1.12 5.42
N ALA A 98 -9.23 -1.06 6.47
CA ALA A 98 -9.65 -0.52 7.76
C ALA A 98 -10.10 0.93 7.62
N LYS A 99 -11.08 1.32 8.43
CA LYS A 99 -11.61 2.69 8.42
C LYS A 99 -10.78 3.60 9.31
N ALA A 100 -10.68 4.87 8.93
CA ALA A 100 -9.91 5.87 9.68
C ALA A 100 -10.36 5.95 11.15
N GLU A 101 -11.66 5.87 11.41
CA GLU A 101 -12.18 5.94 12.77
C GLU A 101 -11.75 4.79 13.68
N TRP A 102 -11.29 3.68 13.11
CA TRP A 102 -10.79 2.55 13.90
C TRP A 102 -9.44 2.83 14.55
N TYR A 103 -8.73 3.86 14.09
CA TYR A 103 -7.42 4.26 14.64
C TYR A 103 -7.55 5.20 15.82
N ARG A 104 -8.75 5.72 16.06
CA ARG A 104 -9.02 6.73 17.10
C ARG A 104 -9.55 6.08 18.36
N ARG A 105 -9.17 6.65 19.46
CA ARG A 105 -9.61 6.22 20.79
C ARG A 105 -10.44 7.30 21.44
#